data_8722e967d8f716aa89e4d746a3a02aed
#
_entry.id   8722e967d8f716aa89e4d746a3a02aed
#
_cell.length_a   1.000
_cell.length_b   1.000
_cell.length_c   1.000
_cell.angle_alpha   90.00
_cell.angle_beta   90.00
_cell.angle_gamma   90.00
#
_symmetry.space_group_name_H-M   'P 1'
#
loop_
_entity.id
_entity.type
_entity.pdbx_description
1 polymer ?
#
loop_
_entity_poly.entity_id
_entity_poly.type
_entity_poly.pdbx_seq_one_letter_code
_entity_poly.pdbx_strand_id
1 'polypeptide(L)'
;MEITKLFFITYFAAFLGVLPPGLVNMSVAKTCVHRGMRNGVLVAIGASIVVLLQAFVAVLLARYIFSHPVVRNTLLRTGIVIFGILAVYFFIAAKKNKVKEVKIPKHSGRRSFAKGVFVAVINVLPIPYFCALSAAFNITSVNNN
;
A
#
# COMPACT_ATOMS: atom_id res chain seq x y z
N MET A 1 -7.56 6.35 -25.72
CA MET A 1 -7.68 7.26 -24.54
C MET A 1 -6.45 8.16 -24.51
N GLU A 2 -6.61 9.47 -24.41
CA GLU A 2 -5.46 10.40 -24.40
C GLU A 2 -4.58 10.12 -23.14
N ILE A 3 -3.27 10.07 -23.34
CA ILE A 3 -2.27 9.81 -22.30
C ILE A 3 -2.48 10.74 -21.09
N THR A 4 -2.87 11.98 -21.35
CA THR A 4 -3.14 12.98 -20.31
C THR A 4 -4.30 12.58 -19.39
N LYS A 5 -5.41 12.08 -19.96
CA LYS A 5 -6.56 11.60 -19.16
C LYS A 5 -6.16 10.40 -18.30
N LEU A 6 -5.43 9.46 -18.89
CA LEU A 6 -4.92 8.29 -18.18
C LEU A 6 -4.02 8.70 -16.99
N PHE A 7 -3.13 9.66 -17.21
CA PHE A 7 -2.26 10.18 -16.16
C PHE A 7 -3.05 10.78 -15.00
N PHE A 8 -4.01 11.65 -15.28
CA PHE A 8 -4.82 12.27 -14.22
C PHE A 8 -5.67 11.25 -13.46
N ILE A 9 -6.31 10.31 -14.14
CA ILE A 9 -7.13 9.27 -13.49
C ILE A 9 -6.23 8.41 -12.59
N THR A 10 -5.06 7.99 -13.07
CA THR A 10 -4.10 7.19 -12.28
C THR A 10 -3.59 7.98 -11.09
N TYR A 11 -3.28 9.26 -11.27
CA TYR A 11 -2.82 10.14 -10.19
C TYR A 11 -3.88 10.28 -9.09
N PHE A 12 -5.12 10.59 -9.45
CA PHE A 12 -6.22 10.70 -8.48
C PHE A 12 -6.53 9.37 -7.80
N ALA A 13 -6.53 8.27 -8.53
CA ALA A 13 -6.73 6.95 -7.94
C ALA A 13 -5.60 6.59 -6.94
N ALA A 14 -4.35 6.83 -7.31
CA ALA A 14 -3.21 6.61 -6.41
C ALA A 14 -3.30 7.50 -5.16
N PHE A 15 -3.68 8.77 -5.34
CA PHE A 15 -3.88 9.70 -4.23
C PHE A 15 -4.98 9.24 -3.27
N LEU A 16 -6.13 8.81 -3.78
CA LEU A 16 -7.21 8.25 -2.97
C LEU A 16 -6.78 6.98 -2.22
N GLY A 17 -5.94 6.14 -2.83
CA GLY A 17 -5.39 4.95 -2.18
C GLY A 17 -4.46 5.24 -1.00
N VAL A 18 -3.82 6.41 -0.98
CA VAL A 18 -2.92 6.84 0.11
C VAL A 18 -3.66 7.54 1.25
N LEU A 19 -4.85 8.10 1.01
CA LEU A 19 -5.64 8.84 2.00
C LEU A 19 -6.03 8.03 3.26
N PRO A 20 -6.45 6.75 3.16
CA PRO A 20 -6.80 6.00 4.36
C PRO A 20 -5.59 5.90 5.32
N PRO A 21 -5.80 6.09 6.65
CA PRO A 21 -4.73 6.02 7.63
C PRO A 21 -4.19 4.58 7.75
N GLY A 22 -3.28 4.22 6.86
CA GLY A 22 -2.58 2.94 6.87
C GLY A 22 -1.40 2.91 7.86
N LEU A 23 -0.77 1.74 7.99
CA LEU A 23 0.38 1.50 8.88
C LEU A 23 1.52 2.51 8.64
N VAL A 24 1.79 2.86 7.39
CA VAL A 24 2.84 3.82 7.01
C VAL A 24 2.48 5.21 7.51
N ASN A 25 1.27 5.72 7.17
CA ASN A 25 0.82 7.05 7.53
C ASN A 25 0.79 7.25 9.05
N MET A 26 0.27 6.26 9.79
CA MET A 26 0.27 6.26 11.24
C MET A 26 1.69 6.23 11.83
N SER A 27 2.61 5.49 11.21
CA SER A 27 4.00 5.42 11.66
C SER A 27 4.74 6.73 11.43
N VAL A 28 4.49 7.41 10.29
CA VAL A 28 5.02 8.75 9.99
C VAL A 28 4.48 9.76 11.01
N ALA A 29 3.16 9.85 11.19
CA ALA A 29 2.53 10.77 12.12
C ALA A 29 3.05 10.58 13.55
N LYS A 30 3.08 9.34 14.05
CA LYS A 30 3.66 9.00 15.35
C LYS A 30 5.11 9.44 15.48
N THR A 31 5.91 9.26 14.44
CA THR A 31 7.31 9.64 14.48
C THR A 31 7.47 11.16 14.46
N CYS A 32 6.65 11.89 13.71
CA CYS A 32 6.62 13.35 13.74
C CYS A 32 6.35 13.89 15.13
N VAL A 33 5.32 13.38 15.80
CA VAL A 33 4.91 13.84 17.13
C VAL A 33 5.96 13.50 18.20
N HIS A 34 6.49 12.29 18.20
CA HIS A 34 7.39 11.82 19.28
C HIS A 34 8.87 12.13 19.06
N ARG A 35 9.32 12.32 17.81
CA ARG A 35 10.73 12.49 17.44
C ARG A 35 11.03 13.72 16.61
N GLY A 36 10.00 14.53 16.34
CA GLY A 36 10.11 15.73 15.54
C GLY A 36 9.96 15.47 14.04
N MET A 37 9.62 16.53 13.33
CA MET A 37 9.29 16.55 11.91
C MET A 37 10.37 15.91 11.02
N ARG A 38 11.65 16.22 11.29
CA ARG A 38 12.80 15.71 10.52
C ARG A 38 12.86 14.18 10.50
N ASN A 39 12.60 13.54 11.65
CA ASN A 39 12.58 12.08 11.74
C ASN A 39 11.34 11.48 11.07
N GLY A 40 10.20 12.14 11.12
CA GLY A 40 8.99 11.75 10.41
C GLY A 40 9.18 11.78 8.89
N VAL A 41 9.80 12.83 8.37
CA VAL A 41 10.14 12.94 6.94
C VAL A 41 11.08 11.81 6.51
N LEU A 42 12.07 11.44 7.30
CA LEU A 42 12.96 10.30 6.99
C LEU A 42 12.21 8.96 6.95
N VAL A 43 11.23 8.76 7.83
CA VAL A 43 10.33 7.59 7.76
C VAL A 43 9.52 7.61 6.48
N ALA A 44 8.96 8.75 6.11
CA ALA A 44 8.17 8.92 4.89
C ALA A 44 9.00 8.63 3.63
N ILE A 45 10.20 9.17 3.52
CA ILE A 45 11.11 8.93 2.39
C ILE A 45 11.44 7.43 2.27
N GLY A 46 11.83 6.79 3.38
CA GLY A 46 12.12 5.36 3.38
C GLY A 46 10.93 4.50 2.94
N ALA A 47 9.73 4.84 3.42
CA ALA A 47 8.51 4.16 3.04
C ALA A 47 8.15 4.40 1.56
N SER A 48 8.30 5.62 1.06
CA SER A 48 7.97 5.97 -0.34
C SER A 48 8.81 5.19 -1.35
N ILE A 49 10.10 4.99 -1.09
CA ILE A 49 10.97 4.18 -1.94
C ILE A 49 10.45 2.75 -2.04
N VAL A 50 10.08 2.15 -0.91
CA VAL A 50 9.55 0.77 -0.89
C VAL A 50 8.22 0.68 -1.62
N VAL A 51 7.30 1.62 -1.39
CA VAL A 51 5.99 1.64 -2.06
C VAL A 51 6.15 1.79 -3.57
N LEU A 52 7.12 2.60 -4.03
CA LEU A 52 7.43 2.74 -5.45
C LEU A 52 7.92 1.41 -6.06
N LEU A 53 8.80 0.70 -5.37
CA LEU A 53 9.23 -0.64 -5.79
C LEU A 53 8.09 -1.65 -5.80
N GLN A 54 7.22 -1.62 -4.77
CA GLN A 54 6.02 -2.46 -4.71
C GLN A 54 5.05 -2.16 -5.85
N ALA A 55 4.84 -0.89 -6.20
CA ALA A 55 4.02 -0.50 -7.34
C ALA A 55 4.58 -1.03 -8.67
N PHE A 56 5.90 -0.93 -8.87
CA PHE A 56 6.56 -1.47 -10.05
C PHE A 56 6.39 -2.99 -10.15
N VAL A 57 6.64 -3.72 -9.08
CA VAL A 57 6.41 -5.18 -9.01
C VAL A 57 4.95 -5.53 -9.26
N ALA A 58 4.01 -4.75 -8.70
CA ALA A 58 2.58 -4.96 -8.88
C ALA A 58 2.14 -4.81 -10.34
N VAL A 59 2.69 -3.84 -11.07
CA VAL A 59 2.39 -3.66 -12.51
C VAL A 59 2.93 -4.83 -13.34
N LEU A 60 4.15 -5.31 -13.04
CA LEU A 60 4.71 -6.49 -13.71
C LEU A 60 3.87 -7.74 -13.43
N LEU A 61 3.48 -7.93 -12.17
CA LEU A 61 2.67 -9.05 -11.74
C LEU A 61 1.27 -9.01 -12.36
N ALA A 62 0.67 -7.82 -12.45
CA ALA A 62 -0.61 -7.62 -13.11
C ALA A 62 -0.57 -8.08 -14.58
N ARG A 63 0.46 -7.71 -15.33
CA ARG A 63 0.65 -8.16 -16.72
C ARG A 63 0.65 -9.68 -16.82
N TYR A 64 1.40 -10.35 -15.95
CA TYR A 64 1.48 -11.81 -15.93
C TYR A 64 0.14 -12.46 -15.60
N ILE A 65 -0.56 -11.96 -14.57
CA ILE A 65 -1.85 -12.48 -14.11
C ILE A 65 -2.92 -12.35 -15.20
N PHE A 66 -2.94 -11.21 -15.94
CA PHE A 66 -3.93 -10.98 -16.99
C PHE A 66 -3.69 -11.83 -18.23
N SER A 67 -2.44 -12.24 -18.48
CA SER A 67 -2.12 -13.16 -19.59
C SER A 67 -2.56 -14.61 -19.33
N HIS A 68 -2.90 -14.95 -18.07
CA HIS A 68 -3.24 -16.32 -17.67
C HIS A 68 -4.60 -16.37 -16.94
N PRO A 69 -5.71 -16.66 -17.66
CA PRO A 69 -7.07 -16.61 -17.08
C PRO A 69 -7.28 -17.58 -15.91
N VAL A 70 -6.60 -18.73 -15.92
CA VAL A 70 -6.66 -19.70 -14.82
C VAL A 70 -6.06 -19.11 -13.53
N VAL A 71 -4.89 -18.46 -13.65
CA VAL A 71 -4.21 -17.81 -12.52
C VAL A 71 -5.05 -16.68 -11.97
N ARG A 72 -5.63 -15.86 -12.84
CA ARG A 72 -6.53 -14.76 -12.46
C ARG A 72 -7.72 -15.25 -11.65
N ASN A 73 -8.45 -16.27 -12.14
CA ASN A 73 -9.64 -16.77 -11.47
C ASN A 73 -9.31 -17.42 -10.12
N THR A 74 -8.21 -18.15 -10.03
CA THR A 74 -7.73 -18.75 -8.78
C THR A 74 -7.37 -17.68 -7.77
N LEU A 75 -6.61 -16.65 -8.18
CA LEU A 75 -6.22 -15.54 -7.31
C LEU A 75 -7.44 -14.74 -6.80
N LEU A 76 -8.43 -14.49 -7.66
CA LEU A 76 -9.65 -13.79 -7.26
C LEU A 76 -10.41 -14.59 -6.19
N ARG A 77 -10.64 -15.89 -6.40
CA ARG A 77 -11.34 -16.74 -5.44
C ARG A 77 -10.59 -16.85 -4.11
N THR A 78 -9.28 -17.12 -4.17
CA THR A 78 -8.43 -17.22 -2.97
C THR A 78 -8.33 -15.87 -2.26
N GLY A 79 -8.23 -14.77 -3.01
CA GLY A 79 -8.20 -13.43 -2.47
C GLY A 79 -9.45 -13.08 -1.66
N ILE A 80 -10.65 -13.38 -2.18
CA ILE A 80 -11.91 -13.13 -1.47
C ILE A 80 -11.93 -13.88 -0.12
N VAL A 81 -11.50 -15.14 -0.10
CA VAL A 81 -11.45 -15.94 1.13
C VAL A 81 -10.45 -15.35 2.13
N ILE A 82 -9.23 -15.04 1.68
CA ILE A 82 -8.18 -14.48 2.54
C ILE A 82 -8.60 -13.12 3.08
N PHE A 83 -9.11 -12.22 2.24
CA PHE A 83 -9.57 -10.90 2.70
C PHE A 83 -10.78 -11.00 3.63
N GLY A 84 -11.69 -11.97 3.42
CA GLY A 84 -12.79 -12.25 4.32
C GLY A 84 -12.29 -12.66 5.71
N ILE A 85 -11.35 -13.60 5.77
CA ILE A 85 -10.72 -14.04 7.04
C ILE A 85 -10.00 -12.86 7.73
N LEU A 86 -9.22 -12.08 6.98
CA LEU A 86 -8.52 -10.92 7.52
C LEU A 86 -9.49 -9.85 8.04
N ALA A 87 -10.59 -9.59 7.34
CA ALA A 87 -11.60 -8.62 7.77
C ALA A 87 -12.22 -9.04 9.10
N VAL A 88 -12.60 -10.32 9.25
CA VAL A 88 -13.13 -10.87 10.50
C VAL A 88 -12.07 -10.79 11.61
N TYR A 89 -10.82 -11.19 11.31
CA TYR A 89 -9.73 -11.12 12.27
C TYR A 89 -9.49 -9.69 12.78
N PHE A 90 -9.41 -8.72 11.88
CA PHE A 90 -9.19 -7.31 12.25
C PHE A 90 -10.39 -6.72 13.00
N PHE A 91 -11.61 -7.11 12.64
CA PHE A 91 -12.81 -6.69 13.35
C PHE A 91 -12.82 -7.17 14.80
N ILE A 92 -12.43 -8.43 15.04
CA ILE A 92 -12.32 -9.00 16.38
C ILE A 92 -11.12 -8.38 17.14
N ALA A 93 -9.99 -8.22 16.47
CA ALA A 93 -8.78 -7.64 17.06
C ALA A 93 -8.96 -6.17 17.45
N ALA A 94 -9.67 -5.39 16.62
CA ALA A 94 -9.96 -3.97 16.92
C ALA A 94 -10.74 -3.80 18.23
N LYS A 95 -11.60 -4.75 18.57
CA LYS A 95 -12.40 -4.73 19.80
C LYS A 95 -11.57 -4.99 21.07
N LYS A 96 -10.36 -5.58 20.94
CA LYS A 96 -9.47 -5.96 22.05
C LYS A 96 -8.30 -5.00 22.30
N ASN A 97 -7.96 -4.11 21.38
CA ASN A 97 -6.76 -3.29 21.48
C ASN A 97 -6.99 -2.03 22.33
N LYS A 98 -6.68 -2.10 23.61
CA LYS A 98 -6.25 -0.92 24.38
C LYS A 98 -4.90 -0.46 23.82
N VAL A 99 -4.84 0.77 23.37
CA VAL A 99 -3.62 1.40 22.86
C VAL A 99 -2.54 1.34 23.93
N LYS A 100 -1.58 0.42 23.82
CA LYS A 100 -0.36 0.45 24.63
C LYS A 100 0.51 1.59 24.12
N GLU A 101 0.76 2.58 24.97
CA GLU A 101 1.77 3.61 24.72
C GLU A 101 3.14 2.93 24.60
N VAL A 102 3.62 2.87 23.37
CA VAL A 102 4.99 2.40 23.11
C VAL A 102 5.93 3.56 23.40
N LYS A 103 6.63 3.52 24.53
CA LYS A 103 7.75 4.44 24.82
C LYS A 103 8.82 4.24 23.74
N ILE A 104 9.00 5.25 22.90
CA ILE A 104 9.91 5.18 21.77
C ILE A 104 11.25 5.82 22.16
N PRO A 105 12.37 5.06 22.22
CA PRO A 105 13.69 5.61 22.55
C PRO A 105 14.12 6.64 21.50
N LYS A 106 14.83 7.69 21.94
CA LYS A 106 15.47 8.70 21.07
C LYS A 106 16.54 8.01 20.20
N HIS A 107 16.30 7.87 18.91
CA HIS A 107 17.24 7.26 17.97
C HIS A 107 17.56 8.16 16.79
N SER A 108 18.79 7.96 16.24
CA SER A 108 19.40 8.62 15.09
C SER A 108 18.50 8.57 13.82
N GLY A 109 18.68 9.56 12.92
CA GLY A 109 17.92 9.66 11.66
C GLY A 109 17.99 8.42 10.76
N ARG A 110 19.13 7.70 10.74
CA ARG A 110 19.28 6.43 10.03
C ARG A 110 18.27 5.36 10.49
N ARG A 111 17.99 5.29 11.78
CA ARG A 111 16.99 4.35 12.31
C ARG A 111 15.56 4.75 11.96
N SER A 112 15.29 6.04 11.79
CA SER A 112 13.98 6.51 11.32
C SER A 112 13.74 6.14 9.88
N PHE A 113 14.73 6.29 9.00
CA PHE A 113 14.68 5.82 7.62
C PHE A 113 14.46 4.30 7.54
N ALA A 114 15.28 3.52 8.23
CA ALA A 114 15.16 2.06 8.29
C ALA A 114 13.78 1.61 8.82
N LYS A 115 13.21 2.32 9.79
CA LYS A 115 11.85 2.09 10.27
C LYS A 115 10.81 2.29 9.16
N GLY A 116 10.96 3.34 8.35
CA GLY A 116 10.08 3.60 7.21
C GLY A 116 10.11 2.47 6.21
N VAL A 117 11.31 2.05 5.81
CA VAL A 117 11.53 0.89 4.93
C VAL A 117 10.86 -0.37 5.50
N PHE A 118 11.13 -0.69 6.76
CA PHE A 118 10.60 -1.89 7.41
C PHE A 118 9.06 -1.91 7.48
N VAL A 119 8.45 -0.80 7.90
CA VAL A 119 6.99 -0.67 7.98
C VAL A 119 6.35 -0.80 6.60
N ALA A 120 6.98 -0.23 5.57
CA ALA A 120 6.47 -0.31 4.20
C ALA A 120 6.63 -1.71 3.60
N VAL A 121 7.71 -2.42 3.88
CA VAL A 121 7.91 -3.83 3.44
C VAL A 121 6.84 -4.75 4.04
N ILE A 122 6.51 -4.56 5.32
CA ILE A 122 5.44 -5.34 5.97
C ILE A 122 4.06 -4.96 5.43
N ASN A 123 3.88 -3.74 4.96
CA ASN A 123 2.64 -3.28 4.37
C ASN A 123 2.51 -3.80 2.93
N VAL A 124 1.96 -5.00 2.78
CA VAL A 124 1.77 -5.67 1.47
C VAL A 124 0.57 -5.11 0.69
N LEU A 125 -0.28 -4.30 1.33
CA LEU A 125 -1.52 -3.75 0.73
C LEU A 125 -1.32 -2.96 -0.58
N PRO A 126 -0.24 -2.20 -0.81
CA PRO A 126 -0.02 -1.53 -2.09
C PRO A 126 0.02 -2.49 -3.28
N ILE A 127 0.53 -3.70 -3.12
CA ILE A 127 0.67 -4.65 -4.24
C ILE A 127 -0.70 -5.01 -4.85
N PRO A 128 -1.67 -5.58 -4.10
CA PRO A 128 -3.00 -5.88 -4.66
C PRO A 128 -3.75 -4.62 -5.12
N TYR A 129 -3.55 -3.47 -4.46
CA TYR A 129 -4.15 -2.21 -4.88
C TYR A 129 -3.67 -1.79 -6.27
N PHE A 130 -2.37 -1.74 -6.52
CA PHE A 130 -1.82 -1.37 -7.81
C PHE A 130 -2.06 -2.45 -8.88
N CYS A 131 -2.13 -3.72 -8.52
CA CYS A 131 -2.59 -4.78 -9.41
C CYS A 131 -4.03 -4.55 -9.87
N ALA A 132 -4.94 -4.27 -8.95
CA ALA A 132 -6.34 -4.00 -9.27
C ALA A 132 -6.50 -2.73 -10.14
N LEU A 133 -5.73 -1.68 -9.84
CA LEU A 133 -5.72 -0.45 -10.62
C LEU A 133 -5.23 -0.69 -12.05
N SER A 134 -4.13 -1.43 -12.23
CA SER A 134 -3.61 -1.81 -13.55
C SER A 134 -4.61 -2.66 -14.34
N ALA A 135 -5.36 -3.52 -13.64
CA ALA A 135 -6.44 -4.30 -14.21
C ALA A 135 -7.57 -3.43 -14.78
N ALA A 136 -8.04 -2.50 -13.97
CA ALA A 136 -9.12 -1.60 -14.36
C ALA A 136 -8.76 -0.80 -15.62
N PHE A 137 -7.52 -0.33 -15.73
CA PHE A 137 -7.05 0.39 -16.93
C PHE A 137 -6.92 -0.50 -18.16
N ASN A 138 -6.49 -1.75 -17.99
CA ASN A 138 -6.35 -2.67 -19.12
C ASN A 138 -7.71 -3.04 -19.72
N ILE A 139 -8.73 -3.25 -18.87
CA ILE A 139 -10.11 -3.51 -19.30
C ILE A 139 -10.68 -2.30 -20.09
N THR A 140 -10.42 -1.08 -19.61
CA THR A 140 -10.90 0.14 -20.27
C THR A 140 -10.24 0.37 -21.64
N SER A 141 -8.98 -0.02 -21.78
CA SER A 141 -8.24 0.07 -23.05
C SER A 141 -8.73 -0.92 -24.09
N VAL A 142 -9.13 -2.13 -23.69
CA VAL A 142 -9.62 -3.19 -24.60
C VAL A 142 -11.04 -2.89 -25.10
N ASN A 143 -11.87 -2.24 -24.31
CA ASN A 143 -13.26 -1.90 -24.71
C ASN A 143 -13.37 -0.67 -25.64
N ASN A 144 -12.28 0.04 -25.88
CA ASN A 144 -12.25 1.24 -26.73
C ASN A 144 -11.60 1.01 -28.10
N ASN A 145 -11.29 -0.23 -28.50
CA ASN A 145 -10.92 -0.68 -29.82
C ASN A 145 -12.04 -1.55 -30.41
#